data_311ea4dc0e8c71cfd08e08c7df360065
#
_entry.id   311ea4dc0e8c71cfd08e08c7df360065
#
_cell.length_a   1.000
_cell.length_b   1.000
_cell.length_c   1.000
_cell.angle_alpha   90.00
_cell.angle_beta   90.00
_cell.angle_gamma   90.00
#
_symmetry.space_group_name_H-M   'P 1'
#
loop_
_entity.id
_entity.type
_entity.pdbx_description
1 polymer ?
#
loop_
_entity_poly.entity_id
_entity_poly.type
_entity_poly.pdbx_seq_one_letter_code
_entity_poly.pdbx_strand_id
1 'polypeptide(L)'
;MKLLNFLILWPQSVASHFLWAGPLVARITVGYVFMLTGWGKLQNLDRVPEYFTSLGIPAPHILTPFVSGMECFGGLFLMLGILTRISAGGLAVTMIVALATAKWAEVDSLHTLLGFEETLFLAIFTWLAICGAGKASLDALVEDRARKP
;
A
#
# COMPACT_ATOMS: atom_id res chain seq x y z
N MET A 1 31.08 18.36 -19.29
CA MET A 1 30.92 16.90 -19.22
C MET A 1 31.37 16.31 -17.87
N LYS A 2 32.54 16.64 -17.28
CA LYS A 2 33.01 16.07 -15.99
C LYS A 2 32.10 16.41 -14.81
N LEU A 3 31.61 17.65 -14.70
CA LEU A 3 30.68 18.08 -13.64
C LEU A 3 29.33 17.36 -13.74
N LEU A 4 28.80 17.22 -14.95
CA LEU A 4 27.54 16.52 -15.20
C LEU A 4 27.65 15.05 -14.82
N ASN A 5 28.75 14.39 -15.23
CA ASN A 5 29.02 13.00 -14.83
C ASN A 5 29.16 12.85 -13.32
N PHE A 6 29.81 13.77 -12.62
CA PHE A 6 29.90 13.77 -11.17
C PHE A 6 28.53 13.93 -10.51
N LEU A 7 27.70 14.87 -10.96
CA LEU A 7 26.36 15.12 -10.42
C LEU A 7 25.39 13.94 -10.64
N ILE A 8 25.59 13.15 -11.69
CA ILE A 8 24.75 11.98 -11.99
C ILE A 8 25.30 10.71 -11.31
N LEU A 9 26.60 10.43 -11.47
CA LEU A 9 27.19 9.15 -11.08
C LEU A 9 27.43 9.04 -9.57
N TRP A 10 27.81 10.13 -8.89
CA TRP A 10 28.06 10.12 -7.46
C TRP A 10 26.78 9.83 -6.62
N PRO A 11 25.63 10.51 -6.84
CA PRO A 11 24.39 10.17 -6.13
C PRO A 11 23.92 8.75 -6.46
N GLN A 12 24.10 8.29 -7.70
CA GLN A 12 23.71 6.96 -8.14
C GLN A 12 24.55 5.87 -7.44
N SER A 13 25.86 6.10 -7.28
CA SER A 13 26.75 5.22 -6.53
C SER A 13 26.36 5.12 -5.04
N VAL A 14 26.03 6.25 -4.40
CA VAL A 14 25.56 6.26 -3.02
C VAL A 14 24.21 5.55 -2.90
N ALA A 15 23.25 5.90 -3.77
CA ALA A 15 21.90 5.33 -3.74
C ALA A 15 21.88 3.81 -3.95
N SER A 16 22.83 3.27 -4.75
CA SER A 16 22.93 1.83 -5.01
C SER A 16 23.14 1.00 -3.73
N HIS A 17 23.78 1.54 -2.71
CA HIS A 17 23.97 0.88 -1.41
C HIS A 17 22.69 0.83 -0.56
N PHE A 18 21.74 1.72 -0.84
CA PHE A 18 20.50 1.86 -0.07
C PHE A 18 19.24 1.41 -0.84
N LEU A 19 19.40 0.75 -2.00
CA LEU A 19 18.24 0.28 -2.80
C LEU A 19 17.29 -0.63 -2.02
N TRP A 20 17.79 -1.35 -1.03
CA TRP A 20 16.99 -2.20 -0.15
C TRP A 20 16.09 -1.41 0.81
N ALA A 21 16.50 -0.19 1.17
CA ALA A 21 15.81 0.63 2.17
C ALA A 21 14.51 1.25 1.62
N GLY A 22 14.46 1.59 0.33
CA GLY A 22 13.28 2.19 -0.29
C GLY A 22 12.02 1.35 -0.10
N PRO A 23 11.98 0.10 -0.58
CA PRO A 23 10.83 -0.78 -0.36
C PRO A 23 10.55 -1.05 1.11
N LEU A 24 11.57 -1.16 1.95
CA LEU A 24 11.41 -1.38 3.39
C LEU A 24 10.68 -0.22 4.06
N VAL A 25 11.15 1.02 3.85
CA VAL A 25 10.52 2.21 4.44
C VAL A 25 9.09 2.36 3.95
N ALA A 26 8.85 2.22 2.65
CA ALA A 26 7.50 2.30 2.08
C ALA A 26 6.57 1.27 2.73
N ARG A 27 6.96 -0.01 2.82
CA ARG A 27 6.15 -1.08 3.42
C ARG A 27 5.84 -0.84 4.90
N ILE A 28 6.84 -0.45 5.68
CA ILE A 28 6.64 -0.19 7.12
C ILE A 28 5.68 0.98 7.31
N THR A 29 5.88 2.07 6.57
CA THR A 29 5.05 3.28 6.71
C THR A 29 3.61 3.01 6.34
N VAL A 30 3.34 2.54 5.11
CA VAL A 30 1.95 2.33 4.69
C VAL A 30 1.33 1.11 5.39
N GLY A 31 2.11 0.06 5.66
CA GLY A 31 1.65 -1.12 6.37
C GLY A 31 1.18 -0.81 7.79
N TYR A 32 1.93 0.02 8.52
CA TYR A 32 1.56 0.46 9.87
C TYR A 32 0.25 1.27 9.86
N VAL A 33 0.12 2.22 8.96
CA VAL A 33 -1.11 3.03 8.81
C VAL A 33 -2.31 2.13 8.57
N PHE A 34 -2.22 1.23 7.58
CA PHE A 34 -3.35 0.37 7.20
C PHE A 34 -3.66 -0.70 8.24
N MET A 35 -2.67 -1.25 8.93
CA MET A 35 -2.87 -2.16 10.05
C MET A 35 -3.71 -1.49 11.14
N LEU A 36 -3.36 -0.27 11.55
CA LEU A 36 -4.11 0.47 12.59
C LEU A 36 -5.50 0.88 12.12
N THR A 37 -5.63 1.35 10.89
CA THR A 37 -6.93 1.74 10.31
C THR A 37 -7.87 0.54 10.22
N GLY A 38 -7.39 -0.58 9.68
CA GLY A 38 -8.15 -1.82 9.60
C GLY A 38 -8.52 -2.37 10.97
N TRP A 39 -7.60 -2.34 11.93
CA TRP A 39 -7.88 -2.71 13.32
C TRP A 39 -8.98 -1.85 13.95
N GLY A 40 -8.90 -0.53 13.80
CA GLY A 40 -9.93 0.39 14.27
C GLY A 40 -11.31 0.13 13.68
N LYS A 41 -11.39 -0.20 12.38
CA LYS A 41 -12.64 -0.58 11.71
C LYS A 41 -13.18 -1.92 12.24
N LEU A 42 -12.31 -2.92 12.47
CA LEU A 42 -12.71 -4.22 13.03
C LEU A 42 -13.29 -4.10 14.45
N GLN A 43 -12.84 -3.11 15.22
CA GLN A 43 -13.40 -2.84 16.55
C GLN A 43 -14.74 -2.08 16.52
N ASN A 44 -15.15 -1.55 15.37
CA ASN A 44 -16.33 -0.72 15.18
C ASN A 44 -17.27 -1.29 14.11
N LEU A 45 -17.43 -2.61 14.07
CA LEU A 45 -18.29 -3.29 13.08
C LEU A 45 -19.78 -2.97 13.22
N ASP A 46 -20.19 -2.28 14.27
CA ASP A 46 -21.56 -1.78 14.44
C ASP A 46 -21.81 -0.48 13.64
N ARG A 47 -20.79 0.38 13.50
CA ARG A 47 -20.92 1.70 12.88
C ARG A 47 -20.37 1.78 11.44
N VAL A 48 -19.31 1.05 11.15
CA VAL A 48 -18.67 1.11 9.82
C VAL A 48 -19.59 0.61 8.69
N PRO A 49 -20.45 -0.41 8.87
CA PRO A 49 -21.43 -0.80 7.85
C PRO A 49 -22.43 0.30 7.48
N GLU A 50 -22.84 1.13 8.45
CA GLU A 50 -23.73 2.28 8.21
C GLU A 50 -23.04 3.29 7.27
N TYR A 51 -21.77 3.56 7.50
CA TYR A 51 -20.97 4.41 6.61
C TYR A 51 -20.85 3.81 5.21
N PHE A 52 -20.60 2.51 5.07
CA PHE A 52 -20.56 1.84 3.76
C PHE A 52 -21.90 1.90 3.03
N THR A 53 -23.00 1.79 3.78
CA THR A 53 -24.35 1.98 3.24
C THR A 53 -24.55 3.38 2.70
N SER A 54 -24.10 4.41 3.41
CA SER A 54 -24.20 5.81 2.97
C SER A 54 -23.41 6.10 1.70
N LEU A 55 -22.35 5.32 1.42
CA LEU A 55 -21.54 5.38 0.20
C LEU A 55 -22.12 4.54 -0.95
N GLY A 56 -23.27 3.88 -0.76
CA GLY A 56 -23.87 3.01 -1.77
C GLY A 56 -23.12 1.70 -2.03
N ILE A 57 -22.24 1.28 -1.09
CA ILE A 57 -21.50 0.02 -1.20
C ILE A 57 -22.46 -1.15 -0.94
N PRO A 58 -22.53 -2.15 -1.86
CA PRO A 58 -23.44 -3.28 -1.71
C PRO A 58 -23.00 -4.20 -0.56
N ALA A 59 -23.96 -4.90 0.07
CA ALA A 59 -23.73 -5.87 1.13
C ALA A 59 -22.77 -5.38 2.25
N PRO A 60 -23.01 -4.21 2.88
CA PRO A 60 -22.07 -3.56 3.78
C PRO A 60 -21.67 -4.43 4.97
N HIS A 61 -22.59 -5.25 5.51
CA HIS A 61 -22.30 -6.16 6.62
C HIS A 61 -21.30 -7.28 6.28
N ILE A 62 -21.14 -7.62 5.00
CA ILE A 62 -20.17 -8.61 4.52
C ILE A 62 -18.87 -7.92 4.11
N LEU A 63 -18.98 -6.81 3.36
CA LEU A 63 -17.81 -6.12 2.84
C LEU A 63 -17.03 -5.36 3.91
N THR A 64 -17.69 -4.85 4.95
CA THR A 64 -17.01 -4.16 6.04
C THR A 64 -15.97 -5.05 6.74
N PRO A 65 -16.31 -6.21 7.31
CA PRO A 65 -15.31 -7.06 7.97
C PRO A 65 -14.24 -7.57 6.97
N PHE A 66 -14.63 -7.83 5.72
CA PHE A 66 -13.69 -8.26 4.69
C PHE A 66 -12.65 -7.17 4.37
N VAL A 67 -13.09 -5.94 4.07
CA VAL A 67 -12.20 -4.80 3.75
C VAL A 67 -11.36 -4.43 4.98
N SER A 68 -11.97 -4.37 6.17
CA SER A 68 -11.25 -4.08 7.42
C SER A 68 -10.19 -5.13 7.73
N GLY A 69 -10.50 -6.41 7.50
CA GLY A 69 -9.54 -7.51 7.60
C GLY A 69 -8.42 -7.40 6.57
N MET A 70 -8.75 -7.09 5.31
CA MET A 70 -7.75 -6.85 4.25
C MET A 70 -6.81 -5.71 4.62
N GLU A 71 -7.31 -4.60 5.15
CA GLU A 71 -6.50 -3.47 5.60
C GLU A 71 -5.60 -3.86 6.78
N CYS A 72 -6.17 -4.51 7.81
CA CYS A 72 -5.42 -4.88 9.01
C CYS A 72 -4.33 -5.92 8.70
N PHE A 73 -4.71 -7.06 8.13
CA PHE A 73 -3.76 -8.14 7.85
C PHE A 73 -2.87 -7.83 6.66
N GLY A 74 -3.39 -7.19 5.61
CA GLY A 74 -2.60 -6.72 4.48
C GLY A 74 -1.54 -5.71 4.91
N GLY A 75 -1.89 -4.77 5.80
CA GLY A 75 -0.93 -3.84 6.41
C GLY A 75 0.15 -4.56 7.21
N LEU A 76 -0.22 -5.52 8.06
CA LEU A 76 0.72 -6.35 8.83
C LEU A 76 1.64 -7.14 7.91
N PHE A 77 1.10 -7.76 6.85
CA PHE A 77 1.90 -8.54 5.90
C PHE A 77 2.88 -7.66 5.12
N LEU A 78 2.49 -6.43 4.76
CA LEU A 78 3.40 -5.45 4.16
C LEU A 78 4.55 -5.12 5.10
N MET A 79 4.29 -4.85 6.38
CA MET A 79 5.35 -4.55 7.36
C MET A 79 6.35 -5.71 7.45
N LEU A 80 5.88 -6.94 7.52
CA LEU A 80 6.72 -8.14 7.61
C LEU A 80 7.37 -8.50 6.26
N GLY A 81 6.84 -8.00 5.16
CA GLY A 81 7.26 -8.37 3.81
C GLY A 81 6.88 -9.80 3.45
N ILE A 82 5.67 -10.21 3.82
CA ILE A 82 5.06 -11.51 3.51
C ILE A 82 3.96 -11.27 2.47
N LEU A 83 3.97 -12.06 1.39
CA LEU A 83 2.97 -11.97 0.33
C LEU A 83 2.77 -10.52 -0.15
N THR A 84 3.85 -9.74 -0.20
CA THR A 84 3.83 -8.29 -0.42
C THR A 84 3.05 -7.90 -1.66
N ARG A 85 3.23 -8.62 -2.77
CA ARG A 85 2.55 -8.33 -4.03
C ARG A 85 1.03 -8.50 -3.93
N ILE A 86 0.59 -9.56 -3.24
CA ILE A 86 -0.85 -9.87 -3.06
C ILE A 86 -1.48 -8.84 -2.10
N SER A 87 -0.83 -8.59 -0.96
CA SER A 87 -1.30 -7.62 0.03
C SER A 87 -1.38 -6.20 -0.55
N ALA A 88 -0.32 -5.77 -1.25
CA ALA A 88 -0.31 -4.47 -1.91
C ALA A 88 -1.37 -4.37 -3.02
N GLY A 89 -1.55 -5.44 -3.82
CA GLY A 89 -2.61 -5.49 -4.83
C GLY A 89 -4.01 -5.37 -4.24
N GLY A 90 -4.29 -6.10 -3.16
CA GLY A 90 -5.56 -6.00 -2.45
C GLY A 90 -5.81 -4.61 -1.87
N LEU A 91 -4.80 -4.00 -1.23
CA LEU A 91 -4.90 -2.64 -0.70
C LEU A 91 -5.01 -1.58 -1.80
N ALA A 92 -4.39 -1.78 -2.97
CA ALA A 92 -4.60 -0.92 -4.14
C ALA A 92 -6.06 -0.94 -4.60
N VAL A 93 -6.69 -2.11 -4.63
CA VAL A 93 -8.12 -2.24 -4.95
C VAL A 93 -8.99 -1.50 -3.93
N THR A 94 -8.68 -1.60 -2.62
CA THR A 94 -9.43 -0.84 -1.61
C THR A 94 -9.32 0.67 -1.82
N MET A 95 -8.16 1.18 -2.24
CA MET A 95 -7.98 2.60 -2.56
C MET A 95 -8.77 3.03 -3.81
N ILE A 96 -8.81 2.19 -4.84
CA ILE A 96 -9.65 2.46 -6.03
C ILE A 96 -11.13 2.56 -5.63
N VAL A 97 -11.61 1.64 -4.80
CA VAL A 97 -13.00 1.67 -4.33
C VAL A 97 -13.25 2.92 -3.47
N ALA A 98 -12.35 3.28 -2.56
CA ALA A 98 -12.46 4.48 -1.73
C ALA A 98 -12.53 5.75 -2.57
N LEU A 99 -11.67 5.90 -3.58
CA LEU A 99 -11.70 7.01 -4.52
C LEU A 99 -13.02 7.07 -5.29
N ALA A 100 -13.52 5.92 -5.77
CA ALA A 100 -14.73 5.85 -6.57
C ALA A 100 -16.02 6.09 -5.76
N THR A 101 -16.05 5.73 -4.48
CA THR A 101 -17.26 5.81 -3.66
C THR A 101 -17.26 6.99 -2.69
N ALA A 102 -16.17 7.21 -1.98
CA ALA A 102 -16.10 8.23 -0.93
C ALA A 102 -15.60 9.59 -1.44
N LYS A 103 -14.71 9.59 -2.44
CA LYS A 103 -14.00 10.81 -2.86
C LYS A 103 -14.44 11.36 -4.21
N TRP A 104 -15.12 10.56 -5.03
CA TRP A 104 -15.45 10.97 -6.39
C TRP A 104 -16.28 12.27 -6.48
N ALA A 105 -17.18 12.49 -5.55
CA ALA A 105 -18.00 13.69 -5.50
C ALA A 105 -17.21 14.98 -5.18
N GLU A 106 -16.02 14.85 -4.60
CA GLU A 106 -15.14 15.96 -4.26
C GLU A 106 -14.14 16.30 -5.40
N VAL A 107 -14.11 15.49 -6.47
CA VAL A 107 -13.17 15.66 -7.60
C VAL A 107 -13.70 16.76 -8.53
N ASP A 108 -13.08 17.91 -8.50
CA ASP A 108 -13.34 19.05 -9.40
C ASP A 108 -12.24 19.24 -10.44
N SER A 109 -11.06 18.71 -10.17
CA SER A 109 -9.87 18.86 -11.02
C SER A 109 -8.89 17.68 -10.85
N LEU A 110 -7.98 17.55 -11.81
CA LEU A 110 -6.87 16.60 -11.69
C LEU A 110 -5.99 16.89 -10.45
N HIS A 111 -5.84 18.15 -10.09
CA HIS A 111 -5.10 18.57 -8.92
C HIS A 111 -5.74 18.01 -7.64
N THR A 112 -7.06 18.14 -7.51
CA THR A 112 -7.81 17.60 -6.35
C THR A 112 -7.69 16.09 -6.26
N LEU A 113 -7.87 15.37 -7.40
CA LEU A 113 -7.75 13.92 -7.45
C LEU A 113 -6.36 13.44 -7.01
N LEU A 114 -5.29 14.08 -7.50
CA LEU A 114 -3.92 13.72 -7.14
C LEU A 114 -3.53 14.17 -5.73
N GLY A 115 -4.27 15.11 -5.13
CA GLY A 115 -4.07 15.60 -3.77
C GLY A 115 -4.64 14.70 -2.67
N PHE A 116 -5.51 13.75 -3.00
CA PHE A 116 -6.06 12.81 -2.01
C PHE A 116 -5.00 11.83 -1.53
N GLU A 117 -5.03 11.52 -0.24
CA GLU A 117 -4.15 10.51 0.36
C GLU A 117 -4.39 9.12 -0.24
N GLU A 118 -5.63 8.79 -0.61
CA GLU A 118 -5.98 7.53 -1.26
C GLU A 118 -5.25 7.37 -2.60
N THR A 119 -5.07 8.45 -3.35
CA THR A 119 -4.30 8.44 -4.61
C THR A 119 -2.82 8.19 -4.36
N LEU A 120 -2.24 8.80 -3.32
CA LEU A 120 -0.85 8.56 -2.94
C LEU A 120 -0.64 7.13 -2.46
N PHE A 121 -1.54 6.61 -1.62
CA PHE A 121 -1.50 5.20 -1.20
C PHE A 121 -1.66 4.25 -2.37
N LEU A 122 -2.58 4.53 -3.30
CA LEU A 122 -2.74 3.74 -4.53
C LEU A 122 -1.45 3.66 -5.35
N ALA A 123 -0.75 4.77 -5.50
CA ALA A 123 0.54 4.80 -6.21
C ALA A 123 1.60 3.95 -5.51
N ILE A 124 1.72 4.05 -4.17
CA ILE A 124 2.67 3.27 -3.38
C ILE A 124 2.33 1.77 -3.44
N PHE A 125 1.05 1.40 -3.27
CA PHE A 125 0.62 0.01 -3.33
C PHE A 125 0.81 -0.58 -4.72
N THR A 126 0.51 0.17 -5.78
CA THR A 126 0.78 -0.25 -7.15
C THR A 126 2.27 -0.50 -7.37
N TRP A 127 3.12 0.39 -6.90
CA TRP A 127 4.57 0.21 -6.96
C TRP A 127 5.04 -1.03 -6.19
N LEU A 128 4.57 -1.25 -4.96
CA LEU A 128 4.89 -2.44 -4.16
C LEU A 128 4.37 -3.74 -4.80
N ALA A 129 3.19 -3.72 -5.41
CA ALA A 129 2.63 -4.88 -6.11
C ALA A 129 3.49 -5.29 -7.32
N ILE A 130 4.03 -4.31 -8.04
CA ILE A 130 4.89 -4.54 -9.22
C ILE A 130 6.32 -4.88 -8.80
N CYS A 131 6.94 -4.07 -7.95
CA CYS A 131 8.35 -4.21 -7.58
C CYS A 131 8.58 -5.27 -6.51
N GLY A 132 7.59 -5.54 -5.65
CA GLY A 132 7.68 -6.51 -4.56
C GLY A 132 8.32 -5.95 -3.30
N ALA A 133 8.62 -6.86 -2.39
CA ALA A 133 9.04 -6.55 -1.02
C ALA A 133 10.47 -5.97 -0.88
N GLY A 134 11.32 -6.18 -1.88
CA GLY A 134 12.76 -5.87 -1.78
C GLY A 134 13.54 -6.89 -0.94
N LYS A 135 14.85 -6.70 -0.85
CA LYS A 135 15.78 -7.67 -0.22
C LYS A 135 15.56 -7.86 1.28
N ALA A 136 15.14 -6.82 1.99
CA ALA A 136 14.91 -6.87 3.44
C ALA A 136 13.48 -7.32 3.75
N SER A 137 13.10 -8.55 3.40
CA SER A 137 11.74 -9.09 3.52
C SER A 137 11.74 -10.59 3.75
N LEU A 138 10.64 -11.11 4.28
CA LEU A 138 10.43 -12.57 4.39
C LEU A 138 10.19 -13.19 3.00
N ASP A 139 9.56 -12.49 2.08
CA ASP A 139 9.42 -12.94 0.67
C ASP A 139 10.79 -13.23 0.04
N ALA A 140 11.79 -12.36 0.26
CA ALA A 140 13.15 -12.57 -0.26
C ALA A 140 13.83 -13.81 0.34
N LEU A 141 13.61 -14.10 1.64
CA LEU A 141 14.15 -15.30 2.28
C LEU A 141 13.54 -16.59 1.70
N VAL A 142 12.26 -16.57 1.36
CA VAL A 142 11.58 -17.70 0.73
C VAL A 142 12.06 -17.88 -0.70
N GLU A 143 12.20 -16.80 -1.47
CA GLU A 143 12.72 -16.85 -2.85
C GLU A 143 14.15 -17.39 -2.88
N ASP A 144 15.01 -16.95 -1.97
CA ASP A 144 16.41 -17.43 -1.89
C ASP A 144 16.49 -18.93 -1.57
N ARG A 145 15.58 -19.44 -0.72
CA ARG A 145 15.51 -20.87 -0.41
C ARG A 145 14.98 -21.69 -1.59
N ALA A 146 13.98 -21.19 -2.29
CA ALA A 146 13.38 -21.88 -3.43
C ALA A 146 14.31 -21.94 -4.66
N ARG A 147 15.30 -21.07 -4.75
CA ARG A 147 16.29 -21.03 -5.83
C ARG A 147 17.56 -21.87 -5.57
N LYS A 148 17.73 -22.34 -4.33
CA LYS A 148 18.84 -23.27 -4.02
C LYS A 148 18.41 -24.68 -4.41
N PRO A 149 19.17 -25.37 -5.32
CA PRO A 149 18.88 -26.73 -5.78
C PRO A 149 18.98 -27.75 -4.64
#